data_f6c6c5f0204878d725bbb1824bf76682
#
_entry.id   f6c6c5f0204878d725bbb1824bf76682
#
_cell.length_a   1.000
_cell.length_b   1.000
_cell.length_c   1.000
_cell.angle_alpha   90.00
_cell.angle_beta   90.00
_cell.angle_gamma   90.00
#
_symmetry.space_group_name_H-M   'P 1'
#
loop_
_entity.id
_entity.type
_entity.pdbx_description
1 polymer ?
#
loop_
_entity_poly.entity_id
_entity_poly.type
_entity_poly.pdbx_seq_one_letter_code
_entity_poly.pdbx_strand_id
1 'polypeptide(L)'
;MEIKNHFGVYGVCLQEGKLLCIEKTRGPYQHRFDLPGGSQEVGEGLTETLKREVLEETGYMLSQYSNPRIYDVLVHEEGQDFAVHHIMAFYDIVLDFEGSQKFLPHEVLDGSNDSANAIWIPLEQINEDNALPLVLKLKKELLEIPELDKTLYMNWKVINEKLFNG
;
A
#
# COMPACT_ATOMS: atom_id res chain seq x y z
N MET A 1 20.37 1.36 17.28
CA MET A 1 19.55 0.92 16.11
C MET A 1 19.31 2.13 15.22
N GLU A 2 19.66 2.02 13.96
CA GLU A 2 19.43 3.07 12.96
C GLU A 2 17.94 3.18 12.65
N ILE A 3 17.41 4.39 12.41
CA ILE A 3 16.04 4.62 11.93
C ILE A 3 16.12 5.20 10.52
N LYS A 4 15.55 4.51 9.55
CA LYS A 4 15.44 4.97 8.16
C LYS A 4 14.02 5.48 7.92
N ASN A 5 13.89 6.69 7.37
CA ASN A 5 12.59 7.24 7.02
C ASN A 5 12.18 6.82 5.61
N HIS A 6 10.92 6.48 5.46
CA HIS A 6 10.28 6.22 4.17
C HIS A 6 8.97 7.00 4.10
N PHE A 7 8.79 7.75 3.03
CA PHE A 7 7.54 8.46 2.72
C PHE A 7 6.91 7.89 1.46
N GLY A 8 5.61 7.63 1.51
CA GLY A 8 4.86 7.16 0.36
C GLY A 8 3.45 7.75 0.29
N VAL A 9 2.88 7.73 -0.90
CA VAL A 9 1.52 8.21 -1.20
C VAL A 9 0.69 7.05 -1.70
N TYR A 10 -0.49 6.84 -1.11
CA TYR A 10 -1.29 5.63 -1.33
C TYR A 10 -2.76 5.97 -1.58
N GLY A 11 -3.39 5.18 -2.44
CA GLY A 11 -4.80 5.27 -2.75
C GLY A 11 -5.67 4.28 -1.96
N VAL A 12 -6.76 4.77 -1.42
CA VAL A 12 -7.76 4.00 -0.70
C VAL A 12 -9.00 3.90 -1.56
N CYS A 13 -9.30 2.70 -2.05
CA CYS A 13 -10.50 2.42 -2.82
C CYS A 13 -11.29 1.31 -2.13
N LEU A 14 -12.40 1.68 -1.51
CA LEU A 14 -13.29 0.76 -0.81
C LEU A 14 -14.61 0.67 -1.57
N GLN A 15 -14.98 -0.54 -2.00
CA GLN A 15 -16.24 -0.80 -2.68
C GLN A 15 -16.88 -2.07 -2.12
N GLU A 16 -18.16 -1.99 -1.73
CA GLU A 16 -18.94 -3.12 -1.23
C GLU A 16 -18.23 -3.90 -0.10
N GLY A 17 -17.58 -3.17 0.83
CA GLY A 17 -16.85 -3.76 1.95
C GLY A 17 -15.50 -4.40 1.57
N LYS A 18 -15.04 -4.24 0.33
CA LYS A 18 -13.76 -4.75 -0.17
C LYS A 18 -12.80 -3.60 -0.45
N LEU A 19 -11.57 -3.75 -0.01
CA LEU A 19 -10.48 -2.82 -0.24
C LEU A 19 -9.66 -3.27 -1.45
N LEU A 20 -9.36 -2.34 -2.35
CA LEU A 20 -8.43 -2.59 -3.43
C LEU A 20 -7.01 -2.67 -2.86
N CYS A 21 -6.39 -3.81 -3.05
CA CYS A 21 -5.03 -4.10 -2.61
C CYS A 21 -4.16 -4.56 -3.77
N ILE A 22 -2.86 -4.52 -3.54
CA ILE A 22 -1.86 -5.19 -4.36
C ILE A 22 -1.11 -6.19 -3.50
N GLU A 23 -0.56 -7.24 -4.11
CA GLU A 23 0.28 -8.20 -3.40
C GLU A 23 1.75 -7.85 -3.64
N LYS A 24 2.52 -7.67 -2.57
CA LYS A 24 3.97 -7.48 -2.67
C LYS A 24 4.64 -8.82 -3.03
N THR A 25 5.55 -8.77 -4.00
CA THR A 25 6.22 -9.98 -4.52
C THR A 25 7.63 -10.18 -3.97
N ARG A 26 8.20 -9.18 -3.32
CA ARG A 26 9.59 -9.22 -2.80
C ARG A 26 9.79 -8.22 -1.65
N GLY A 27 10.96 -8.32 -1.03
CA GLY A 27 11.36 -7.49 0.10
C GLY A 27 10.74 -7.94 1.43
N PRO A 28 10.87 -7.12 2.50
CA PRO A 28 10.41 -7.49 3.84
C PRO A 28 8.88 -7.65 3.94
N TYR A 29 8.15 -7.17 2.96
CA TYR A 29 6.69 -7.24 2.90
C TYR A 29 6.17 -8.20 1.84
N GLN A 30 7.01 -9.07 1.28
CA GLN A 30 6.58 -10.06 0.29
C GLN A 30 5.42 -10.93 0.81
N HIS A 31 4.55 -11.34 -0.11
CA HIS A 31 3.35 -12.15 0.16
C HIS A 31 2.31 -11.48 1.08
N ARG A 32 2.37 -10.16 1.20
CA ARG A 32 1.41 -9.35 1.97
C ARG A 32 0.66 -8.38 1.08
N PHE A 33 -0.55 -8.05 1.49
CA PHE A 33 -1.36 -7.03 0.83
C PHE A 33 -0.88 -5.64 1.23
N ASP A 34 -0.79 -4.78 0.22
CA ASP A 34 -0.47 -3.37 0.33
C ASP A 34 -1.56 -2.54 -0.37
N LEU A 35 -1.55 -1.24 -0.17
CA LEU A 35 -2.36 -0.31 -0.96
C LEU A 35 -1.64 0.04 -2.27
N PRO A 36 -2.37 0.34 -3.35
CA PRO A 36 -1.75 0.93 -4.52
C PRO A 36 -1.15 2.30 -4.19
N GLY A 37 0.12 2.48 -4.50
CA GLY A 37 0.87 3.67 -4.15
C GLY A 37 2.35 3.40 -3.99
N GLY A 38 3.10 4.42 -3.61
CA GLY A 38 4.54 4.30 -3.42
C GLY A 38 5.25 5.63 -3.23
N SER A 39 6.56 5.62 -3.45
CA SER A 39 7.44 6.77 -3.22
C SER A 39 7.32 7.81 -4.32
N GLN A 40 7.51 9.07 -3.93
CA GLN A 40 7.66 10.16 -4.89
C GLN A 40 8.91 9.98 -5.74
N GLU A 41 8.81 10.36 -7.00
CA GLU A 41 9.96 10.69 -7.84
C GLU A 41 10.35 12.17 -7.67
N VAL A 42 11.58 12.50 -8.02
CA VAL A 42 12.08 13.86 -7.89
C VAL A 42 11.22 14.83 -8.72
N GLY A 43 10.68 15.84 -8.05
CA GLY A 43 9.85 16.86 -8.69
C GLY A 43 8.37 16.54 -8.82
N GLU A 44 7.93 15.33 -8.44
CA GLU A 44 6.51 15.01 -8.39
C GLU A 44 5.79 15.68 -7.22
N GLY A 45 4.61 16.20 -7.48
CA GLY A 45 3.64 16.51 -6.42
C GLY A 45 2.99 15.23 -5.88
N LEU A 46 2.40 15.29 -4.68
CA LEU A 46 1.78 14.09 -4.04
C LEU A 46 0.69 13.46 -4.91
N THR A 47 -0.13 14.26 -5.55
CA THR A 47 -1.21 13.76 -6.43
C THR A 47 -0.68 13.23 -7.76
N GLU A 48 0.45 13.73 -8.24
CA GLU A 48 1.13 13.17 -9.41
C GLU A 48 1.69 11.78 -9.10
N THR A 49 2.35 11.61 -7.94
CA THR A 49 2.81 10.32 -7.44
C THR A 49 1.64 9.34 -7.31
N LEU A 50 0.54 9.78 -6.70
CA LEU A 50 -0.66 8.95 -6.54
C LEU A 50 -1.18 8.42 -7.89
N LYS A 51 -1.32 9.31 -8.87
CA LYS A 51 -1.80 8.94 -10.22
C LYS A 51 -0.87 7.95 -10.91
N ARG A 52 0.43 8.22 -10.86
CA ARG A 52 1.44 7.35 -11.48
C ARG A 52 1.46 5.97 -10.85
N GLU A 53 1.59 5.90 -9.54
CA GLU A 53 1.68 4.62 -8.80
C GLU A 53 0.41 3.77 -8.94
N VAL A 54 -0.77 4.37 -8.83
CA VAL A 54 -2.02 3.65 -9.01
C VAL A 54 -2.13 3.07 -10.41
N LEU A 55 -1.77 3.85 -11.45
CA LEU A 55 -1.78 3.35 -12.83
C LEU A 55 -0.78 2.21 -13.03
N GLU A 56 0.44 2.36 -12.53
CA GLU A 56 1.50 1.35 -12.66
C GLU A 56 1.13 0.02 -11.98
N GLU A 57 0.52 0.09 -10.82
CA GLU A 57 0.23 -1.10 -10.01
C GLU A 57 -1.12 -1.76 -10.31
N THR A 58 -2.11 -0.99 -10.75
CA THR A 58 -3.47 -1.50 -10.97
C THR A 58 -3.89 -1.53 -12.44
N GLY A 59 -3.25 -0.75 -13.30
CA GLY A 59 -3.67 -0.54 -14.68
C GLY A 59 -4.85 0.42 -14.85
N TYR A 60 -5.35 1.00 -13.76
CA TYR A 60 -6.48 1.93 -13.79
C TYR A 60 -6.04 3.37 -13.59
N MET A 61 -6.64 4.27 -14.35
CA MET A 61 -6.50 5.72 -14.14
C MET A 61 -7.39 6.17 -12.99
N LEU A 62 -6.96 7.20 -12.28
CA LEU A 62 -7.81 7.89 -11.30
C LEU A 62 -8.79 8.83 -12.00
N SER A 63 -10.07 8.75 -11.62
CA SER A 63 -11.07 9.77 -11.98
C SER A 63 -11.19 10.84 -10.90
N GLN A 64 -11.07 10.48 -9.62
CA GLN A 64 -11.18 11.40 -8.48
C GLN A 64 -10.25 10.98 -7.35
N TYR A 65 -9.81 11.95 -6.56
CA TYR A 65 -9.10 11.76 -5.30
C TYR A 65 -9.52 12.84 -4.30
N SER A 66 -9.57 12.49 -3.03
CA SER A 66 -10.05 13.35 -1.95
C SER A 66 -9.54 12.90 -0.58
N ASN A 67 -9.89 13.65 0.45
CA ASN A 67 -9.67 13.27 1.86
C ASN A 67 -8.22 12.90 2.18
N PRO A 68 -7.24 13.82 1.94
CA PRO A 68 -5.85 13.57 2.29
C PRO A 68 -5.67 13.49 3.81
N ARG A 69 -4.95 12.45 4.27
CA ARG A 69 -4.56 12.30 5.67
C ARG A 69 -3.21 11.63 5.75
N ILE A 70 -2.56 11.77 6.89
CA ILE A 70 -1.21 11.26 7.12
C ILE A 70 -1.22 10.42 8.38
N TYR A 71 -0.61 9.24 8.29
CA TYR A 71 -0.34 8.35 9.40
C TYR A 71 1.13 7.92 9.39
N ASP A 72 1.57 7.32 10.48
CA ASP A 72 2.90 6.72 10.51
C ASP A 72 2.94 5.42 11.33
N VAL A 73 3.93 4.59 10.98
CA VAL A 73 4.25 3.35 11.69
C VAL A 73 5.77 3.19 11.75
N LEU A 74 6.26 2.59 12.82
CA LEU A 74 7.66 2.16 12.93
C LEU A 74 7.72 0.64 12.87
N VAL A 75 8.51 0.11 11.94
CA VAL A 75 8.65 -1.32 11.73
C VAL A 75 10.09 -1.74 11.91
N HIS A 76 10.33 -2.66 12.83
CA HIS A 76 11.62 -3.33 13.00
C HIS A 76 11.47 -4.79 12.58
N GLU A 77 12.10 -5.15 11.47
CA GLU A 77 12.18 -6.52 10.99
C GLU A 77 13.11 -7.34 11.88
N GLU A 78 12.69 -8.56 12.22
CA GLU A 78 13.49 -9.47 13.03
C GLU A 78 14.86 -9.75 12.37
N GLY A 79 15.93 -9.58 13.14
CA GLY A 79 17.29 -9.83 12.68
C GLY A 79 17.98 -8.64 11.99
N GLN A 80 17.30 -7.52 11.78
CA GLN A 80 17.90 -6.30 11.23
C GLN A 80 18.44 -5.39 12.35
N ASP A 81 19.46 -4.60 12.02
CA ASP A 81 20.03 -3.60 12.93
C ASP A 81 19.42 -2.19 12.75
N PHE A 82 18.41 -2.08 11.89
CA PHE A 82 17.69 -0.84 11.63
C PHE A 82 16.17 -1.07 11.68
N ALA A 83 15.44 0.02 11.90
CA ALA A 83 13.99 0.06 11.74
C ALA A 83 13.61 1.08 10.66
N VAL A 84 12.43 0.90 10.06
CA VAL A 84 11.89 1.82 9.08
C VAL A 84 10.71 2.58 9.67
N HIS A 85 10.79 3.90 9.66
CA HIS A 85 9.70 4.79 10.00
C HIS A 85 8.96 5.15 8.72
N HIS A 86 7.82 4.50 8.49
CA HIS A 86 6.97 4.78 7.36
C HIS A 86 6.03 5.93 7.67
N ILE A 87 6.05 6.97 6.84
CA ILE A 87 5.09 8.06 6.84
C ILE A 87 4.24 7.90 5.58
N MET A 88 2.91 7.78 5.75
CA MET A 88 1.99 7.48 4.66
C MET A 88 0.98 8.60 4.48
N ALA A 89 0.91 9.16 3.28
CA ALA A 89 -0.18 10.02 2.87
C ALA A 89 -1.25 9.17 2.16
N PHE A 90 -2.46 9.12 2.72
CA PHE A 90 -3.60 8.43 2.14
C PHE A 90 -4.54 9.41 1.45
N TYR A 91 -5.06 9.00 0.29
CA TYR A 91 -6.15 9.67 -0.41
C TYR A 91 -7.24 8.64 -0.70
N ASP A 92 -8.50 9.00 -0.48
CA ASP A 92 -9.61 8.23 -1.04
C ASP A 92 -9.63 8.43 -2.55
N ILE A 93 -9.76 7.35 -3.30
CA ILE A 93 -9.68 7.37 -4.76
C ILE A 93 -10.91 6.72 -5.41
N VAL A 94 -11.25 7.23 -6.58
CA VAL A 94 -12.21 6.63 -7.51
C VAL A 94 -11.47 6.30 -8.79
N LEU A 95 -11.58 5.06 -9.26
CA LEU A 95 -10.93 4.58 -10.47
C LEU A 95 -11.83 4.80 -11.68
N ASP A 96 -11.21 5.11 -12.81
CA ASP A 96 -11.86 5.16 -14.11
C ASP A 96 -11.72 3.80 -14.80
N PHE A 97 -12.67 2.91 -14.60
CA PHE A 97 -12.66 1.57 -15.18
C PHE A 97 -12.86 1.57 -16.70
N GLU A 98 -13.67 2.52 -17.21
CA GLU A 98 -13.96 2.59 -18.65
C GLU A 98 -12.83 3.23 -19.44
N GLY A 99 -12.27 4.35 -18.95
CA GLY A 99 -11.18 5.07 -19.60
C GLY A 99 -9.84 4.33 -19.54
N SER A 100 -9.68 3.37 -18.64
CA SER A 100 -8.40 2.72 -18.31
C SER A 100 -8.12 1.44 -19.10
N GLN A 101 -9.05 0.91 -19.87
CA GLN A 101 -8.92 -0.39 -20.56
C GLN A 101 -7.71 -0.49 -21.50
N LYS A 102 -7.10 0.62 -21.88
CA LYS A 102 -5.93 0.70 -22.74
C LYS A 102 -4.59 0.62 -22.01
N PHE A 103 -4.60 0.73 -20.67
CA PHE A 103 -3.40 0.77 -19.85
C PHE A 103 -3.29 -0.53 -19.05
N LEU A 104 -2.34 -1.38 -19.43
CA LEU A 104 -2.13 -2.65 -18.76
C LEU A 104 -0.88 -2.57 -17.88
N PRO A 105 -0.91 -3.10 -16.65
CA PRO A 105 0.23 -3.04 -15.72
C PRO A 105 1.53 -3.65 -16.27
N HIS A 106 1.44 -4.59 -17.20
CA HIS A 106 2.61 -5.25 -17.81
C HIS A 106 3.36 -4.37 -18.81
N GLU A 107 2.83 -3.21 -19.18
CA GLU A 107 3.52 -2.24 -20.04
C GLU A 107 4.52 -1.36 -19.28
N VAL A 108 4.59 -1.51 -17.97
CA VAL A 108 5.67 -0.91 -17.16
C VAL A 108 6.95 -1.71 -17.41
N LEU A 109 7.77 -1.20 -18.32
CA LEU A 109 8.87 -1.92 -18.96
C LEU A 109 10.16 -2.07 -18.17
N ASP A 110 10.27 -1.49 -16.98
CA ASP A 110 11.56 -1.41 -16.30
C ASP A 110 11.77 -2.46 -15.20
N GLY A 111 10.79 -3.33 -14.95
CA GLY A 111 10.87 -4.36 -13.91
C GLY A 111 10.93 -3.82 -12.49
N SER A 112 10.69 -2.53 -12.28
CA SER A 112 10.69 -1.87 -10.98
C SER A 112 9.44 -2.18 -10.15
N ASN A 113 8.37 -2.66 -10.79
CA ASN A 113 7.14 -3.03 -10.11
C ASN A 113 7.33 -4.32 -9.30
N ASP A 114 7.29 -4.20 -7.98
CA ASP A 114 7.38 -5.30 -7.02
C ASP A 114 6.01 -5.85 -6.60
N SER A 115 4.96 -5.45 -7.32
CA SER A 115 3.57 -5.84 -7.09
C SER A 115 3.11 -6.87 -8.10
N ALA A 116 2.25 -7.78 -7.64
CA ALA A 116 1.47 -8.66 -8.50
C ALA A 116 0.18 -7.93 -8.94
N ASN A 117 -0.86 -8.67 -9.26
CA ASN A 117 -2.13 -8.09 -9.70
C ASN A 117 -2.84 -7.34 -8.55
N ALA A 118 -3.59 -6.30 -8.92
CA ALA A 118 -4.56 -5.69 -8.04
C ALA A 118 -5.70 -6.66 -7.71
N ILE A 119 -6.12 -6.70 -6.45
CA ILE A 119 -7.13 -7.64 -5.95
C ILE A 119 -8.04 -6.95 -4.94
N TRP A 120 -9.31 -7.31 -4.94
CA TRP A 120 -10.30 -6.83 -3.99
C TRP A 120 -10.39 -7.77 -2.80
N ILE A 121 -10.02 -7.29 -1.61
CA ILE A 121 -9.99 -8.07 -0.38
C ILE A 121 -11.10 -7.59 0.57
N PRO A 122 -11.97 -8.48 1.03
CA PRO A 122 -12.93 -8.15 2.09
C PRO A 122 -12.20 -7.60 3.32
N LEU A 123 -12.69 -6.49 3.85
CA LEU A 123 -12.00 -5.78 4.94
C LEU A 123 -11.81 -6.64 6.20
N GLU A 124 -12.78 -7.51 6.48
CA GLU A 124 -12.72 -8.46 7.60
C GLU A 124 -11.63 -9.54 7.44
N GLN A 125 -11.17 -9.81 6.22
CA GLN A 125 -10.10 -10.80 5.97
C GLN A 125 -8.70 -10.21 6.12
N ILE A 126 -8.57 -8.90 6.20
CA ILE A 126 -7.29 -8.22 6.39
C ILE A 126 -6.85 -8.31 7.85
N ASN A 127 -5.65 -8.83 8.10
CA ASN A 127 -5.09 -9.02 9.43
C ASN A 127 -3.55 -8.95 9.42
N GLU A 128 -2.92 -9.09 10.58
CA GLU A 128 -1.46 -8.99 10.74
C GLU A 128 -0.67 -10.09 10.01
N ASP A 129 -1.30 -11.21 9.68
CA ASP A 129 -0.63 -12.30 8.97
C ASP A 129 -0.58 -12.09 7.44
N ASN A 130 -1.43 -11.22 6.90
CA ASN A 130 -1.57 -11.07 5.45
C ASN A 130 -1.42 -9.65 4.90
N ALA A 131 -1.28 -8.65 5.74
CA ALA A 131 -1.25 -7.25 5.29
C ALA A 131 -0.04 -6.48 5.84
N LEU A 132 0.34 -5.42 5.13
CA LEU A 132 1.35 -4.48 5.59
C LEU A 132 0.82 -3.63 6.75
N PRO A 133 1.71 -3.09 7.59
CA PRO A 133 1.35 -2.19 8.69
C PRO A 133 0.49 -0.99 8.27
N LEU A 134 0.75 -0.43 7.10
CA LEU A 134 -0.05 0.70 6.59
C LEU A 134 -1.50 0.30 6.27
N VAL A 135 -1.73 -0.91 5.77
CA VAL A 135 -3.08 -1.43 5.51
C VAL A 135 -3.81 -1.69 6.83
N LEU A 136 -3.10 -2.19 7.83
CA LEU A 136 -3.65 -2.38 9.19
C LEU A 136 -4.05 -1.04 9.83
N LYS A 137 -3.23 0.00 9.63
CA LYS A 137 -3.52 1.36 10.07
C LYS A 137 -4.80 1.90 9.42
N LEU A 138 -4.93 1.72 8.11
CA LEU A 138 -6.14 2.08 7.37
C LEU A 138 -7.36 1.29 7.83
N LYS A 139 -7.22 -0.02 8.05
CA LYS A 139 -8.34 -0.85 8.55
C LYS A 139 -8.89 -0.31 9.86
N LYS A 140 -8.04 0.13 10.78
CA LYS A 140 -8.46 0.77 12.03
C LYS A 140 -9.26 2.05 11.77
N GLU A 141 -8.81 2.90 10.84
CA GLU A 141 -9.57 4.09 10.43
C GLU A 141 -10.96 3.72 9.90
N LEU A 142 -11.07 2.69 9.06
CA LEU A 142 -12.31 2.32 8.38
C LEU A 142 -13.32 1.60 9.27
N LEU A 143 -12.87 0.85 10.28
CA LEU A 143 -13.73 0.04 11.16
C LEU A 143 -13.85 0.57 12.58
N GLU A 144 -12.88 1.37 13.04
CA GLU A 144 -12.75 1.80 14.41
C GLU A 144 -12.40 3.30 14.46
N ILE A 145 -12.04 3.77 15.66
CA ILE A 145 -11.46 5.10 15.82
C ILE A 145 -10.04 5.10 15.23
N PRO A 146 -9.68 6.06 14.37
CA PRO A 146 -8.35 6.13 13.80
C PRO A 146 -7.27 6.24 14.88
N GLU A 147 -6.22 5.44 14.73
CA GLU A 147 -5.06 5.45 15.60
C GLU A 147 -4.07 6.51 15.11
N LEU A 148 -4.09 7.68 15.73
CA LEU A 148 -3.29 8.84 15.30
C LEU A 148 -1.84 8.76 15.76
N ASP A 149 -1.59 8.11 16.91
CA ASP A 149 -0.24 7.92 17.42
C ASP A 149 0.53 6.91 16.58
N LYS A 150 1.84 7.02 16.60
CA LYS A 150 2.73 6.11 15.89
C LYS A 150 2.54 4.67 16.38
N THR A 151 2.19 3.77 15.50
CA THR A 151 2.11 2.33 15.79
C THR A 151 3.49 1.68 15.65
N LEU A 152 3.86 0.83 16.59
CA LEU A 152 5.14 0.12 16.63
C LEU A 152 4.94 -1.35 16.30
N TYR A 153 5.67 -1.83 15.31
CA TYR A 153 5.78 -3.24 14.95
C TYR A 153 7.23 -3.68 15.18
N MET A 154 7.47 -4.27 16.34
CA MET A 154 8.79 -4.81 16.70
C MET A 154 8.86 -6.31 16.36
N ASN A 155 10.01 -6.77 15.88
CA ASN A 155 10.22 -8.15 15.45
C ASN A 155 9.30 -8.60 14.31
N TRP A 156 9.14 -7.73 13.32
CA TRP A 156 8.36 -8.01 12.11
C TRP A 156 8.95 -9.19 11.35
N LYS A 157 8.12 -10.16 11.01
CA LYS A 157 8.55 -11.38 10.32
C LYS A 157 8.23 -11.30 8.83
N VAL A 158 9.23 -11.63 8.02
CA VAL A 158 9.06 -11.81 6.57
C VAL A 158 8.39 -13.16 6.31
N ILE A 159 7.40 -13.15 5.41
CA ILE A 159 6.75 -14.39 4.95
C ILE A 159 7.58 -14.97 3.81
N ASN A 160 8.18 -16.14 4.04
CA ASN A 160 9.03 -16.78 3.05
C ASN A 160 8.26 -17.67 2.06
N GLU A 161 7.06 -18.13 2.46
CA GLU A 161 6.19 -18.95 1.63
C GLU A 161 4.79 -18.32 1.56
N LYS A 162 4.16 -18.41 0.40
CA LYS A 162 2.81 -17.88 0.22
C LYS A 162 1.82 -18.69 1.06
N LEU A 163 1.19 -18.04 2.05
CA LEU A 163 0.25 -18.69 2.98
C LEU A 163 -1.13 -18.93 2.37
N PHE A 164 -1.45 -18.24 1.27
CA PHE A 164 -2.75 -18.35 0.60
C PHE A 164 -2.57 -18.63 -0.88
N ASN A 165 -2.97 -19.83 -1.30
CA ASN A 165 -3.27 -20.11 -2.70
C ASN A 165 -4.69 -19.60 -2.96
N GLY A 166 -4.77 -18.39 -3.47
CA GLY A 166 -6.03 -17.79 -3.92
C GLY A 166 -6.54 -18.45 -5.18
#